data_964fe76cb8caa49546380fb0ed128963
#
_entry.id   964fe76cb8caa49546380fb0ed128963
#
_cell.length_a   1.000
_cell.length_b   1.000
_cell.length_c   1.000
_cell.angle_alpha   90.00
_cell.angle_beta   90.00
_cell.angle_gamma   90.00
#
_symmetry.space_group_name_H-M   'P 1'
#
loop_
_entity.id
_entity.type
_entity.pdbx_description
1 polymer ?
#
loop_
_entity_poly.entity_id
_entity_poly.type
_entity_poly.pdbx_seq_one_letter_code
_entity_poly.pdbx_strand_id
1 'polypeptide(L)'
;MEKVIVHIGNKTYNCQLAKTEEQHRKGLMDVDYLAPDEGMLFEFSKEGTHEFWMKNTSLELTQISINDDDEVEYVYQATPNDETLIPFNNCKYLLEVNRTTDIQKGDEFEIDDSDDLNKYVMKVLAPDGSTQMNLQGGERIVSRRETKMLI
;
A
#
# COMPACT_ATOMS: atom_id res chain seq x y z
N MET A 1 7.03 13.92 -4.17
CA MET A 1 5.95 12.92 -4.23
C MET A 1 5.46 12.67 -2.82
N GLU A 2 4.18 12.56 -2.68
CA GLU A 2 3.55 12.35 -1.37
C GLU A 2 3.99 11.03 -0.76
N LYS A 3 4.08 10.96 0.57
CA LYS A 3 4.47 9.73 1.25
C LYS A 3 3.33 9.27 2.14
N VAL A 4 3.15 7.96 2.20
CA VAL A 4 2.11 7.36 3.03
C VAL A 4 2.67 6.12 3.71
N ILE A 5 2.01 5.68 4.75
CA ILE A 5 2.35 4.45 5.43
C ILE A 5 1.31 3.42 5.04
N VAL A 6 1.76 2.27 4.56
CA VAL A 6 0.89 1.20 4.12
C VAL A 6 0.97 0.05 5.11
N HIS A 7 -0.19 -0.38 5.60
CA HIS A 7 -0.30 -1.58 6.41
C HIS A 7 -0.94 -2.65 5.54
N ILE A 8 -0.31 -3.79 5.40
CA ILE A 8 -0.82 -4.84 4.55
C ILE A 8 -0.48 -6.19 5.17
N GLY A 9 -1.49 -7.00 5.43
CA GLY A 9 -1.30 -8.20 6.21
C GLY A 9 -0.70 -7.82 7.56
N ASN A 10 0.44 -8.40 7.92
CA ASN A 10 1.12 -7.99 9.14
C ASN A 10 2.38 -7.20 8.85
N LYS A 11 2.48 -6.59 7.68
CA LYS A 11 3.64 -5.80 7.28
C LYS A 11 3.29 -4.32 7.24
N THR A 12 4.29 -3.47 7.41
CA THR A 12 4.16 -2.03 7.32
C THR A 12 5.25 -1.48 6.43
N TYR A 13 4.88 -0.64 5.48
CA TYR A 13 5.82 -0.07 4.52
C TYR A 13 5.69 1.44 4.48
N ASN A 14 6.82 2.12 4.36
CA ASN A 14 6.86 3.56 4.09
C ASN A 14 6.92 3.71 2.57
N CYS A 15 5.89 4.29 1.99
CA CYS A 15 5.74 4.32 0.54
C CYS A 15 5.67 5.72 -0.01
N GLN A 16 6.18 5.87 -1.23
CA GLN A 16 5.87 7.03 -2.03
C GLN A 16 4.55 6.74 -2.74
N LEU A 17 3.69 7.74 -2.84
CA LEU A 17 2.38 7.58 -3.44
C LEU A 17 2.40 8.15 -4.85
N ALA A 18 2.23 7.28 -5.84
CA ALA A 18 2.21 7.67 -7.25
C ALA A 18 0.76 7.80 -7.70
N LYS A 19 0.35 9.04 -8.01
CA LYS A 19 -1.03 9.33 -8.39
C LYS A 19 -1.18 9.79 -9.83
N THR A 20 -0.17 10.46 -10.38
CA THR A 20 -0.28 11.02 -11.73
C THR A 20 0.15 9.99 -12.76
N GLU A 21 -0.29 10.21 -13.99
CA GLU A 21 0.09 9.34 -15.08
C GLU A 21 1.60 9.30 -15.25
N GLU A 22 2.26 10.43 -15.09
CA GLU A 22 3.70 10.50 -15.21
C GLU A 22 4.36 9.70 -14.09
N GLN A 23 3.87 9.81 -12.86
CA GLN A 23 4.40 9.07 -11.74
C GLN A 23 4.19 7.58 -11.93
N HIS A 24 3.02 7.18 -12.46
CA HIS A 24 2.75 5.78 -12.74
C HIS A 24 3.72 5.24 -13.78
N ARG A 25 4.01 6.03 -14.80
CA ARG A 25 4.88 5.58 -15.88
C ARG A 25 6.31 5.42 -15.39
N LYS A 26 6.79 6.34 -14.55
CA LYS A 26 8.14 6.28 -14.06
C LYS A 26 8.32 5.13 -13.05
N GLY A 27 7.38 4.99 -12.14
CA GLY A 27 7.47 3.96 -11.12
C GLY A 27 8.83 3.94 -10.46
N LEU A 28 9.43 2.77 -10.36
CA LEU A 28 10.74 2.59 -9.76
C LEU A 28 11.84 2.43 -10.83
N MET A 29 11.60 2.94 -12.03
CA MET A 29 12.64 2.90 -13.08
C MET A 29 13.89 3.62 -12.60
N ASP A 30 15.03 3.02 -12.87
CA ASP A 30 16.35 3.57 -12.58
C ASP A 30 16.62 3.75 -11.08
N VAL A 31 15.86 3.10 -10.24
CA VAL A 31 16.11 3.07 -8.81
C VAL A 31 16.93 1.82 -8.50
N ASP A 32 18.08 2.02 -7.86
CA ASP A 32 19.00 0.92 -7.59
C ASP A 32 18.80 0.25 -6.25
N TYR A 33 18.13 0.91 -5.33
CA TYR A 33 17.98 0.38 -3.99
C TYR A 33 16.63 0.75 -3.40
N LEU A 34 16.01 -0.20 -2.75
CA LEU A 34 14.77 0.01 -2.03
C LEU A 34 14.95 -0.68 -0.68
N ALA A 35 14.77 0.05 0.41
CA ALA A 35 14.92 -0.52 1.74
C ALA A 35 13.84 -1.56 2.01
N PRO A 36 14.10 -2.51 2.91
CA PRO A 36 13.13 -3.58 3.17
C PRO A 36 11.75 -3.09 3.63
N ASP A 37 11.69 -1.91 4.27
CA ASP A 37 10.43 -1.36 4.74
C ASP A 37 9.90 -0.24 3.85
N GLU A 38 10.44 -0.11 2.65
CA GLU A 38 10.01 0.91 1.70
C GLU A 38 9.29 0.29 0.53
N GLY A 39 8.45 1.09 -0.11
CA GLY A 39 7.75 0.65 -1.30
C GLY A 39 7.24 1.83 -2.10
N MET A 40 6.54 1.52 -3.17
CA MET A 40 5.82 2.53 -3.95
C MET A 40 4.39 2.05 -4.12
N LEU A 41 3.45 2.94 -3.80
CA LEU A 41 2.03 2.65 -3.93
C LEU A 41 1.50 3.44 -5.11
N PHE A 42 0.92 2.74 -6.08
CA PHE A 42 0.30 3.35 -7.25
C PHE A 42 -1.19 3.41 -6.99
N GLU A 43 -1.76 4.61 -7.04
CA GLU A 43 -3.19 4.79 -6.82
C GLU A 43 -3.86 5.14 -8.14
N PHE A 44 -4.95 4.44 -8.47
CA PHE A 44 -5.74 4.71 -9.65
C PHE A 44 -7.04 5.37 -9.23
N SER A 45 -7.62 6.18 -10.13
CA SER A 45 -8.84 6.91 -9.79
C SER A 45 -9.99 5.95 -9.55
N LYS A 46 -9.99 4.79 -10.18
CA LYS A 46 -10.99 3.77 -9.90
C LYS A 46 -10.43 2.39 -10.20
N GLU A 47 -11.06 1.40 -9.63
CA GLU A 47 -10.66 0.02 -9.83
C GLU A 47 -10.82 -0.38 -11.29
N GLY A 48 -9.89 -1.16 -11.79
CA GLY A 48 -9.93 -1.64 -13.16
C GLY A 48 -8.77 -2.56 -13.43
N THR A 49 -8.57 -2.89 -14.70
CA THR A 49 -7.41 -3.67 -15.12
C THR A 49 -6.30 -2.71 -15.51
N HIS A 50 -5.17 -2.83 -14.86
CA HIS A 50 -4.01 -1.98 -15.13
C HIS A 50 -2.81 -2.86 -15.40
N GLU A 51 -2.01 -2.47 -16.40
CA GLU A 51 -0.85 -3.26 -16.81
C GLU A 51 0.43 -2.65 -16.28
N PHE A 52 1.33 -3.51 -15.82
CA PHE A 52 2.62 -3.07 -15.30
C PHE A 52 3.72 -3.90 -15.92
N TRP A 53 4.89 -3.31 -16.10
CA TRP A 53 6.08 -4.02 -16.55
C TRP A 53 7.26 -3.63 -15.67
N MET A 54 8.39 -4.26 -15.94
CA MET A 54 9.61 -4.01 -15.18
C MET A 54 10.69 -3.37 -16.05
N LYS A 55 10.30 -2.62 -17.09
CA LYS A 55 11.27 -1.99 -17.96
C LYS A 55 12.14 -1.03 -17.15
N ASN A 56 13.45 -1.12 -17.34
CA ASN A 56 14.43 -0.27 -16.67
C ASN A 56 14.30 -0.32 -15.14
N THR A 57 13.81 -1.43 -14.62
CA THR A 57 13.62 -1.63 -13.19
C THR A 57 14.42 -2.85 -12.77
N SER A 58 15.58 -2.60 -12.15
CA SER A 58 16.51 -3.66 -11.83
C SER A 58 16.26 -4.30 -10.47
N LEU A 59 15.33 -3.75 -9.70
CA LEU A 59 15.01 -4.28 -8.39
C LEU A 59 14.23 -5.59 -8.51
N GLU A 60 14.40 -6.46 -7.53
CA GLU A 60 13.57 -7.65 -7.42
C GLU A 60 12.35 -7.28 -6.60
N LEU A 61 11.21 -7.21 -7.24
CA LEU A 61 10.01 -6.69 -6.61
C LEU A 61 8.90 -7.72 -6.54
N THR A 62 8.06 -7.59 -5.51
CA THR A 62 6.76 -8.22 -5.47
C THR A 62 5.74 -7.13 -5.80
N GLN A 63 4.88 -7.41 -6.76
CA GLN A 63 3.82 -6.48 -7.18
C GLN A 63 2.50 -7.03 -6.66
N ILE A 64 1.76 -6.19 -5.94
CA ILE A 64 0.57 -6.63 -5.22
C ILE A 64 -0.59 -5.74 -5.62
N SER A 65 -1.63 -6.33 -6.22
CA SER A 65 -2.81 -5.55 -6.57
C SER A 65 -3.81 -5.60 -5.44
N ILE A 66 -4.46 -4.47 -5.18
CA ILE A 66 -5.40 -4.31 -4.07
C ILE A 66 -6.69 -3.76 -4.65
N ASN A 67 -7.81 -4.38 -4.28
CA ASN A 67 -9.12 -4.04 -4.83
C ASN A 67 -9.81 -2.94 -4.04
N ASP A 68 -11.03 -2.57 -4.47
CA ASP A 68 -11.81 -1.51 -3.83
C ASP A 68 -12.23 -1.85 -2.41
N ASP A 69 -12.19 -3.12 -2.03
CA ASP A 69 -12.53 -3.53 -0.68
C ASP A 69 -11.32 -3.54 0.23
N ASP A 70 -10.19 -2.98 -0.23
CA ASP A 70 -8.95 -2.88 0.52
C ASP A 70 -8.41 -4.27 0.88
N GLU A 71 -8.52 -5.19 -0.06
CA GLU A 71 -7.98 -6.53 0.10
C GLU A 71 -7.04 -6.86 -1.04
N VAL A 72 -6.04 -7.68 -0.76
CA VAL A 72 -5.10 -8.13 -1.77
C VAL A 72 -5.81 -9.04 -2.76
N GLU A 73 -5.74 -8.67 -4.03
CA GLU A 73 -6.35 -9.42 -5.09
C GLU A 73 -5.37 -10.42 -5.72
N TYR A 74 -4.13 -10.01 -5.92
CA TYR A 74 -3.16 -10.82 -6.63
C TYR A 74 -1.75 -10.42 -6.22
N VAL A 75 -0.86 -11.39 -6.11
CA VAL A 75 0.54 -11.17 -5.75
C VAL A 75 1.40 -11.76 -6.87
N TYR A 76 2.27 -10.94 -7.44
CA TYR A 76 3.12 -11.34 -8.56
C TYR A 76 4.58 -11.08 -8.25
N GLN A 77 5.42 -12.11 -8.42
CA GLN A 77 6.85 -11.96 -8.22
C GLN A 77 7.47 -11.53 -9.53
N ALA A 78 7.80 -10.27 -9.64
CA ALA A 78 8.23 -9.68 -10.91
C ALA A 78 9.69 -9.99 -11.20
N THR A 79 10.01 -10.09 -12.49
CA THR A 79 11.37 -10.33 -12.94
C THR A 79 12.03 -9.00 -13.31
N PRO A 80 13.22 -8.70 -12.78
CA PRO A 80 13.88 -7.44 -13.11
C PRO A 80 14.05 -7.25 -14.62
N ASN A 81 13.82 -6.03 -15.08
CA ASN A 81 14.02 -5.60 -16.45
C ASN A 81 13.15 -6.33 -17.48
N ASP A 82 12.13 -7.03 -17.05
CA ASP A 82 11.22 -7.73 -17.95
C ASP A 82 10.22 -6.73 -18.50
N GLU A 83 10.11 -6.65 -19.83
CA GLU A 83 9.22 -5.68 -20.47
C GLU A 83 7.86 -6.28 -20.80
N THR A 84 7.57 -7.49 -20.35
CA THR A 84 6.26 -8.09 -20.53
C THR A 84 5.25 -7.31 -19.69
N LEU A 85 4.12 -6.93 -20.30
CA LEU A 85 3.06 -6.24 -19.59
C LEU A 85 2.20 -7.27 -18.88
N ILE A 86 2.13 -7.13 -17.56
CA ILE A 86 1.35 -8.05 -16.73
C ILE A 86 0.06 -7.35 -16.33
N PRO A 87 -1.11 -7.92 -16.67
CA PRO A 87 -2.37 -7.28 -16.30
C PRO A 87 -2.77 -7.63 -14.88
N PHE A 88 -3.18 -6.61 -14.14
CA PHE A 88 -3.70 -6.80 -12.78
C PHE A 88 -5.16 -6.39 -12.79
N ASN A 89 -6.05 -7.35 -12.57
CA ASN A 89 -7.48 -7.12 -12.56
C ASN A 89 -7.95 -6.64 -11.20
N ASN A 90 -9.09 -5.96 -11.18
CA ASN A 90 -9.69 -5.48 -9.93
C ASN A 90 -8.66 -4.71 -9.10
N CYS A 91 -7.93 -3.83 -9.78
CA CYS A 91 -6.80 -3.14 -9.20
C CYS A 91 -7.13 -1.68 -8.94
N LYS A 92 -7.32 -1.32 -7.68
CA LYS A 92 -7.49 0.07 -7.27
C LYS A 92 -6.13 0.65 -6.91
N TYR A 93 -5.28 -0.18 -6.31
CA TYR A 93 -3.91 0.18 -5.96
C TYR A 93 -2.98 -0.92 -6.39
N LEU A 94 -1.75 -0.57 -6.73
CA LEU A 94 -0.69 -1.56 -6.88
C LEU A 94 0.46 -1.17 -5.97
N LEU A 95 0.91 -2.10 -5.15
CA LEU A 95 2.02 -1.88 -4.23
C LEU A 95 3.23 -2.64 -4.73
N GLU A 96 4.37 -1.93 -4.85
CA GLU A 96 5.64 -2.56 -5.19
C GLU A 96 6.55 -2.51 -3.98
N VAL A 97 7.05 -3.65 -3.55
CA VAL A 97 7.96 -3.77 -2.42
C VAL A 97 9.05 -4.77 -2.78
N ASN A 98 10.10 -4.82 -1.97
CA ASN A 98 11.13 -5.83 -2.16
C ASN A 98 10.49 -7.21 -2.09
N ARG A 99 11.09 -8.16 -2.79
CA ARG A 99 10.55 -9.49 -2.90
C ARG A 99 10.18 -10.08 -1.55
N THR A 100 8.95 -10.56 -1.43
CA THR A 100 8.45 -11.14 -0.19
C THR A 100 7.41 -12.19 -0.50
N THR A 101 7.31 -13.19 0.36
CA THR A 101 6.25 -14.19 0.28
C THR A 101 5.31 -14.06 1.47
N ASP A 102 5.44 -12.98 2.25
CA ASP A 102 4.65 -12.82 3.46
C ASP A 102 3.25 -12.25 3.23
N ILE A 103 2.95 -11.84 2.00
CA ILE A 103 1.67 -11.21 1.66
C ILE A 103 0.94 -12.13 0.69
N GLN A 104 -0.35 -12.35 0.94
CA GLN A 104 -1.11 -13.26 0.10
C GLN A 104 -2.51 -12.72 -0.16
N LYS A 105 -3.16 -13.30 -1.16
CA LYS A 105 -4.51 -12.90 -1.54
C LYS A 105 -5.42 -12.94 -0.33
N GLY A 106 -6.24 -11.91 -0.19
CA GLY A 106 -7.17 -11.79 0.92
C GLY A 106 -6.64 -11.00 2.09
N ASP A 107 -5.34 -10.71 2.13
CA ASP A 107 -4.79 -9.89 3.21
C ASP A 107 -5.40 -8.49 3.16
N GLU A 108 -5.54 -7.88 4.32
CA GLU A 108 -6.13 -6.56 4.42
C GLU A 108 -5.11 -5.47 4.21
N PHE A 109 -5.56 -4.37 3.67
CA PHE A 109 -4.72 -3.25 3.29
C PHE A 109 -5.30 -1.96 3.84
N GLU A 110 -4.42 -1.09 4.33
CA GLU A 110 -4.83 0.21 4.87
C GLU A 110 -3.73 1.22 4.61
N ILE A 111 -4.11 2.47 4.32
CA ILE A 111 -3.18 3.56 4.11
C ILE A 111 -3.31 4.55 5.25
N ASP A 112 -2.18 4.92 5.84
CA ASP A 112 -2.13 6.01 6.78
C ASP A 112 -1.21 7.08 6.23
N ASP A 113 -1.67 8.32 6.31
CA ASP A 113 -0.83 9.46 6.04
C ASP A 113 0.05 9.67 7.27
N SER A 114 1.27 10.15 7.11
CA SER A 114 2.13 10.36 8.27
C SER A 114 1.54 11.37 9.24
N ASP A 115 0.79 12.36 8.73
CA ASP A 115 0.13 13.31 9.63
C ASP A 115 -1.01 12.64 10.36
N ASP A 116 -1.74 11.77 9.72
CA ASP A 116 -2.81 11.03 10.36
C ASP A 116 -2.25 10.10 11.43
N LEU A 117 -1.09 9.52 11.19
CA LEU A 117 -0.46 8.69 12.19
C LEU A 117 -0.13 9.50 13.43
N ASN A 118 0.40 10.71 13.26
CA ASN A 118 0.69 11.57 14.39
C ASN A 118 -0.58 11.91 15.15
N LYS A 119 -1.66 12.18 14.46
CA LYS A 119 -2.93 12.46 15.11
C LYS A 119 -3.40 11.26 15.90
N TYR A 120 -3.23 10.10 15.36
CA TYR A 120 -3.65 8.89 16.04
C TYR A 120 -2.85 8.69 17.33
N VAL A 121 -1.55 8.89 17.28
CA VAL A 121 -0.72 8.76 18.44
C VAL A 121 -1.14 9.74 19.53
N MET A 122 -1.37 10.98 19.17
CA MET A 122 -1.79 11.96 20.14
C MET A 122 -3.13 11.62 20.76
N LYS A 123 -4.03 11.08 19.96
CA LYS A 123 -5.33 10.70 20.47
C LYS A 123 -5.21 9.55 21.48
N VAL A 124 -4.37 8.60 21.19
CA VAL A 124 -4.19 7.46 22.06
C VAL A 124 -3.57 7.88 23.39
N LEU A 125 -2.70 8.88 23.35
CA LEU A 125 -2.03 9.33 24.55
C LEU A 125 -2.82 10.37 25.34
N ALA A 126 -3.97 10.79 24.85
CA ALA A 126 -4.75 11.78 25.54
C ALA A 126 -5.20 11.23 26.87
N PRO A 127 -5.22 12.04 27.87
CA PRO A 127 -5.54 11.55 29.15
C PRO A 127 -6.91 11.04 29.31
N ASP A 128 -7.85 11.50 28.64
CA ASP A 128 -9.11 11.04 28.79
C ASP A 128 -9.10 9.79 28.11
N GLY A 129 -8.16 9.52 27.63
CA GLY A 129 -7.85 8.45 27.04
C GLY A 129 -8.84 7.56 26.81
N SER A 130 -9.59 7.77 27.15
CA SER A 130 -10.45 6.92 26.93
C SER A 130 -10.08 6.10 25.92
N THR A 131 -9.74 5.99 26.07
CA THR A 131 -9.32 5.34 25.41
C THR A 131 -9.38 4.37 25.06
N GLN A 132 -9.63 4.29 25.23
CA GLN A 132 -9.41 3.54 24.71
C GLN A 132 -9.55 2.95 23.98
N MET A 133 -9.79 2.91 23.75
CA MET A 133 -9.63 2.50 22.88
C MET A 133 -10.15 2.20 22.28
N ASN A 134 -10.65 2.34 22.36
CA ASN A 134 -10.70 2.18 21.63
C ASN A 134 -10.86 1.92 21.07
N LEU A 135 -11.18 1.90 21.31
CA LEU A 135 -11.07 1.79 20.67
C LEU A 135 -11.69 1.30 20.22
N GLN A 136 -12.53 1.25 20.67
CA GLN A 136 -12.78 1.03 20.20
C GLN A 136 -13.00 1.01 19.64
N GLY A 137 -13.64 0.88 19.87
CA GLY A 137 -13.45 1.19 19.35
C GLY A 137 -13.39 1.40 18.85
N GLY A 138 -13.44 1.68 18.67
CA GLY A 138 -12.96 2.15 18.21
C GLY A 138 -12.57 2.47 17.71
N GLU A 139 -12.32 2.79 17.46
CA GLU A 139 -11.65 3.17 16.92
C GLU A 139 -10.93 2.88 16.59
N ARG A 140 -10.60 2.68 16.48
CA ARG A 140 -9.80 2.44 16.26
C ARG A 140 -9.09 2.61 15.60
N ILE A 141 -8.44 2.20 15.62
CA ILE A 141 -7.71 2.36 14.69
C ILE A 141 -8.23 2.60 13.69
N VAL A 142 -7.96 3.25 12.99
CA VAL A 142 -8.47 3.60 12.09
C VAL A 142 -8.40 3.05 10.84
N SER A 143 -8.90 2.10 10.46
CA SER A 143 -9.03 1.56 9.19
C SER A 143 -9.96 2.35 8.39
N ARG A 144 -9.70 2.47 7.10
CA ARG A 144 -10.64 3.08 6.23
C ARG A 144 -11.87 2.29 6.18
N ARG A 145 -11.83 1.03 6.46
CA ARG A 145 -13.01 0.28 6.51
C ARG A 145 -13.74 0.52 7.72
N GLU A 146 -13.20 1.16 8.64
CA GLU A 146 -13.74 1.43 9.76
C GLU A 146 -14.98 2.11 9.68
N THR A 147 -15.20 2.76 8.71
CA THR A 147 -16.50 3.25 8.57
C THR A 147 -17.42 2.15 8.49
N LYS A 148 -17.00 0.98 8.30
CA LYS A 148 -17.81 -0.12 8.33
C LYS A 148 -17.66 -0.73 9.62
N MET A 149 -16.70 -0.57 10.43
CA MET A 149 -16.25 -1.06 11.61
C MET A 149 -15.95 -0.53 12.62
N LEU A 150 -15.64 -0.25 12.94
CA LEU A 150 -14.84 0.15 13.66
C LEU A 150 -14.52 0.21 14.20
N ILE A 151 -15.07 0.48 14.44
CA ILE A 151 -14.35 0.73 14.91
C ILE A 151 -14.13 0.87 14.96
#